data_a167fd417797759cf60e18fa39fea10f
#
_entry.id   a167fd417797759cf60e18fa39fea10f
#
_cell.length_a   1.000
_cell.length_b   1.000
_cell.length_c   1.000
_cell.angle_alpha   90.00
_cell.angle_beta   90.00
_cell.angle_gamma   90.00
#
_symmetry.space_group_name_H-M   'P 1'
#
loop_
_entity.id
_entity.type
_entity.pdbx_description
1 polymer ?
#
loop_
_entity_poly.entity_id
_entity_poly.type
_entity_poly.pdbx_seq_one_letter_code
_entity_poly.pdbx_strand_id
1 'polypeptide(L)'
;EQFGENNNLNLEFVSANPTGPLHAGHARGAVIGDCLARILKLVGFNVTREYYINDAGSQIDVLIKSVQLRYLEQLSGINANFPENFYPGAYLIKIAKKIKNQYDDTLEKLDYENFFLKVNQLVINEILNLIKKDLLNLGVEMDIFSSEKSIIEKGFLDKVLNILKDNKLIYEGILEKPKGKADLDEWEPRPQLLFKSSLFGDDSDRA
;
A
#
# COMPACT_ATOMS: atom_id res chain seq x y z
N GLU A 1 9.80 -12.25 34.45
CA GLU A 1 8.49 -11.72 34.84
C GLU A 1 7.60 -11.65 33.60
N GLN A 2 6.30 -11.98 33.73
CA GLN A 2 5.32 -12.04 32.66
C GLN A 2 4.49 -10.75 32.66
N PHE A 3 5.10 -9.62 32.26
CA PHE A 3 4.44 -8.30 32.24
C PHE A 3 3.22 -8.22 31.35
N GLY A 4 3.18 -9.05 30.29
CA GLY A 4 2.10 -9.02 29.31
C GLY A 4 0.80 -9.68 29.75
N GLU A 5 0.83 -10.53 30.78
CA GLU A 5 -0.34 -11.23 31.35
C GLU A 5 -1.25 -11.86 30.27
N ASN A 6 -0.68 -12.31 29.15
CA ASN A 6 -1.37 -12.82 27.96
C ASN A 6 -2.30 -11.80 27.29
N ASN A 7 -2.13 -10.51 27.55
CA ASN A 7 -2.88 -9.48 26.84
C ASN A 7 -2.58 -9.52 25.33
N ASN A 8 -3.62 -9.35 24.53
CA ASN A 8 -3.49 -9.30 23.07
C ASN A 8 -2.92 -7.95 22.63
N LEU A 9 -1.93 -8.00 21.75
CA LEU A 9 -1.29 -6.82 21.17
C LEU A 9 -1.16 -7.00 19.67
N ASN A 10 -1.66 -6.04 18.90
CA ASN A 10 -1.44 -5.98 17.47
C ASN A 10 -0.26 -5.05 17.17
N LEU A 11 0.74 -5.56 16.45
CA LEU A 11 1.92 -4.82 16.04
C LEU A 11 1.99 -4.75 14.53
N GLU A 12 1.66 -3.58 13.99
CA GLU A 12 1.77 -3.29 12.57
C GLU A 12 3.15 -2.71 12.26
N PHE A 13 3.83 -3.26 11.24
CA PHE A 13 5.13 -2.75 10.80
C PHE A 13 5.44 -3.13 9.34
N VAL A 14 6.40 -2.45 8.74
CA VAL A 14 6.75 -2.43 7.31
C VAL A 14 5.67 -1.72 6.51
N SER A 15 4.54 -2.35 6.27
CA SER A 15 3.36 -1.85 5.56
C SER A 15 3.71 -1.01 4.32
N ALA A 16 4.68 -1.50 3.53
CA ALA A 16 5.12 -0.85 2.31
C ALA A 16 4.05 -0.97 1.23
N ASN A 17 3.87 0.09 0.43
CA ASN A 17 2.94 0.08 -0.69
C ASN A 17 3.31 -1.04 -1.69
N PRO A 18 2.33 -1.79 -2.23
CA PRO A 18 2.58 -2.92 -3.11
C PRO A 18 2.91 -2.46 -4.54
N THR A 19 3.94 -1.62 -4.68
CA THR A 19 4.40 -1.07 -5.97
C THR A 19 5.71 -1.68 -6.46
N GLY A 20 6.35 -2.52 -5.64
CA GLY A 20 7.60 -3.19 -5.99
C GLY A 20 8.19 -4.04 -4.85
N PRO A 21 9.39 -4.60 -5.05
CA PRO A 21 10.10 -5.34 -4.02
C PRO A 21 10.53 -4.43 -2.87
N LEU A 22 10.81 -5.01 -1.70
CA LEU A 22 11.34 -4.28 -0.56
C LEU A 22 12.75 -3.75 -0.84
N HIS A 23 13.10 -2.65 -0.20
CA HIS A 23 14.45 -2.08 -0.24
C HIS A 23 15.02 -1.91 1.18
N ALA A 24 16.28 -1.49 1.32
CA ALA A 24 16.98 -1.40 2.59
C ALA A 24 16.24 -0.56 3.66
N GLY A 25 15.52 0.50 3.25
CA GLY A 25 14.70 1.29 4.16
C GLY A 25 13.56 0.47 4.81
N HIS A 26 12.91 -0.38 4.03
CA HIS A 26 11.86 -1.29 4.52
C HIS A 26 12.46 -2.39 5.43
N ALA A 27 13.64 -2.93 5.08
CA ALA A 27 14.32 -3.96 5.87
C ALA A 27 14.61 -3.49 7.29
N ARG A 28 14.99 -2.21 7.48
CA ARG A 28 15.17 -1.64 8.82
C ARG A 28 13.89 -1.71 9.66
N GLY A 29 12.76 -1.29 9.10
CA GLY A 29 11.45 -1.38 9.77
C GLY A 29 11.05 -2.81 10.08
N ALA A 30 11.31 -3.74 9.14
CA ALA A 30 11.03 -5.16 9.30
C ALA A 30 11.80 -5.78 10.48
N VAL A 31 13.12 -5.54 10.56
CA VAL A 31 13.97 -6.07 11.63
C VAL A 31 13.59 -5.49 12.98
N ILE A 32 13.35 -4.16 13.07
CA ILE A 32 12.96 -3.52 14.34
C ILE A 32 11.60 -4.05 14.80
N GLY A 33 10.62 -4.15 13.91
CA GLY A 33 9.28 -4.65 14.23
C GLY A 33 9.30 -6.10 14.68
N ASP A 34 10.04 -6.97 14.00
CA ASP A 34 10.16 -8.38 14.37
C ASP A 34 10.90 -8.57 15.73
N CYS A 35 11.98 -7.82 15.96
CA CYS A 35 12.66 -7.81 17.25
C CYS A 35 11.71 -7.38 18.38
N LEU A 36 10.95 -6.31 18.18
CA LEU A 36 9.96 -5.84 19.14
C LEU A 36 8.88 -6.90 19.41
N ALA A 37 8.34 -7.51 18.35
CA ALA A 37 7.36 -8.59 18.47
C ALA A 37 7.90 -9.77 19.31
N ARG A 38 9.15 -10.17 19.08
CA ARG A 38 9.80 -11.26 19.83
C ARG A 38 9.98 -10.90 21.32
N ILE A 39 10.42 -9.66 21.60
CA ILE A 39 10.59 -9.18 22.98
C ILE A 39 9.24 -9.15 23.70
N LEU A 40 8.19 -8.61 23.07
CA LEU A 40 6.85 -8.55 23.64
C LEU A 40 6.29 -9.95 23.90
N LYS A 41 6.48 -10.91 22.99
CA LYS A 41 6.11 -12.32 23.21
C LYS A 41 6.89 -12.91 24.42
N LEU A 42 8.18 -12.60 24.53
CA LEU A 42 9.02 -13.10 25.63
C LEU A 42 8.54 -12.62 27.01
N VAL A 43 8.03 -11.39 27.10
CA VAL A 43 7.49 -10.82 28.35
C VAL A 43 6.00 -11.08 28.56
N GLY A 44 5.39 -11.96 27.76
CA GLY A 44 4.07 -12.54 28.01
C GLY A 44 2.90 -11.91 27.29
N PHE A 45 3.11 -11.11 26.23
CA PHE A 45 2.03 -10.67 25.37
C PHE A 45 1.69 -11.70 24.29
N ASN A 46 0.41 -11.76 23.90
CA ASN A 46 -0.05 -12.43 22.68
C ASN A 46 0.08 -11.45 21.51
N VAL A 47 1.20 -11.47 20.80
CA VAL A 47 1.50 -10.53 19.73
C VAL A 47 1.01 -11.08 18.39
N THR A 48 0.18 -10.31 17.70
CA THR A 48 -0.16 -10.48 16.29
C THR A 48 0.67 -9.49 15.46
N ARG A 49 1.42 -9.99 14.48
CA ARG A 49 2.22 -9.16 13.55
C ARG A 49 1.38 -8.90 12.31
N GLU A 50 1.10 -7.64 12.04
CA GLU A 50 0.24 -7.22 10.94
C GLU A 50 1.02 -6.44 9.88
N TYR A 51 0.73 -6.73 8.62
CA TYR A 51 1.15 -5.97 7.46
C TYR A 51 -0.08 -5.34 6.82
N TYR A 52 -0.16 -4.02 6.80
CA TYR A 52 -1.23 -3.29 6.11
C TYR A 52 -0.87 -3.12 4.63
N ILE A 53 -1.79 -3.53 3.75
CA ILE A 53 -1.63 -3.45 2.30
C ILE A 53 -2.43 -2.26 1.80
N ASN A 54 -1.75 -1.21 1.34
CA ASN A 54 -2.37 -0.09 0.66
C ASN A 54 -2.61 -0.46 -0.82
N ASP A 55 -3.61 -1.31 -1.08
CA ASP A 55 -4.00 -1.82 -2.39
C ASP A 55 -5.18 -1.05 -3.02
N ALA A 56 -5.50 0.11 -2.46
CA ALA A 56 -6.44 1.10 -2.99
C ALA A 56 -5.71 2.43 -3.22
N GLY A 57 -6.01 3.12 -4.32
CA GLY A 57 -5.47 4.47 -4.58
C GLY A 57 -4.60 4.61 -5.82
N SER A 58 -4.18 5.84 -6.10
CA SER A 58 -3.52 6.26 -7.34
C SER A 58 -2.19 5.56 -7.65
N GLN A 59 -1.45 5.10 -6.64
CA GLN A 59 -0.19 4.38 -6.86
C GLN A 59 -0.41 3.03 -7.56
N ILE A 60 -1.55 2.39 -7.31
CA ILE A 60 -1.93 1.15 -7.99
C ILE A 60 -2.22 1.42 -9.46
N ASP A 61 -2.87 2.55 -9.79
CA ASP A 61 -3.10 2.94 -11.17
C ASP A 61 -1.78 3.11 -11.93
N VAL A 62 -0.81 3.81 -11.35
CA VAL A 62 0.53 3.98 -11.93
C VAL A 62 1.23 2.64 -12.12
N LEU A 63 1.13 1.73 -11.13
CA LEU A 63 1.68 0.38 -11.22
C LEU A 63 1.08 -0.40 -12.40
N ILE A 64 -0.25 -0.42 -12.51
CA ILE A 64 -0.93 -1.17 -13.57
C ILE A 64 -0.63 -0.58 -14.95
N LYS A 65 -0.58 0.75 -15.10
CA LYS A 65 -0.13 1.41 -16.34
C LYS A 65 1.31 1.01 -16.70
N SER A 66 2.19 0.93 -15.71
CA SER A 66 3.58 0.48 -15.92
C SER A 66 3.64 -0.98 -16.39
N VAL A 67 2.80 -1.84 -15.80
CA VAL A 67 2.67 -3.25 -16.22
C VAL A 67 2.09 -3.37 -17.63
N GLN A 68 1.12 -2.53 -18.00
CA GLN A 68 0.56 -2.49 -19.36
C GLN A 68 1.65 -2.17 -20.39
N LEU A 69 2.49 -1.17 -20.13
CA LEU A 69 3.62 -0.88 -21.01
C LEU A 69 4.57 -2.08 -21.15
N ARG A 70 4.92 -2.75 -20.04
CA ARG A 70 5.76 -3.96 -20.08
C ARG A 70 5.10 -5.11 -20.83
N TYR A 71 3.78 -5.25 -20.73
CA TYR A 71 3.02 -6.25 -21.48
C TYR A 71 3.09 -5.98 -23.00
N LEU A 72 2.88 -4.73 -23.42
CA LEU A 72 3.00 -4.32 -24.83
C LEU A 72 4.43 -4.51 -25.36
N GLU A 73 5.46 -4.26 -24.55
CA GLU A 73 6.86 -4.63 -24.91
C GLU A 73 7.02 -6.12 -25.18
N GLN A 74 6.39 -6.98 -24.38
CA GLN A 74 6.48 -8.43 -24.58
C GLN A 74 5.75 -8.90 -25.83
N LEU A 75 4.76 -8.15 -26.32
CA LEU A 75 4.05 -8.48 -27.58
C LEU A 75 4.82 -7.98 -28.80
N SER A 76 5.22 -6.71 -28.81
CA SER A 76 5.84 -6.06 -29.97
C SER A 76 7.34 -6.32 -30.11
N GLY A 77 8.03 -6.67 -29.03
CA GLY A 77 9.50 -6.73 -28.97
C GLY A 77 10.20 -5.36 -28.98
N ILE A 78 9.43 -4.27 -28.89
CA ILE A 78 9.94 -2.89 -28.89
C ILE A 78 9.93 -2.34 -27.47
N ASN A 79 11.06 -1.78 -27.01
CA ASN A 79 11.15 -1.18 -25.68
C ASN A 79 10.20 0.01 -25.56
N ALA A 80 9.37 0.02 -24.51
CA ALA A 80 8.50 1.13 -24.20
C ALA A 80 9.28 2.30 -23.57
N ASN A 81 8.85 3.52 -23.88
CA ASN A 81 9.33 4.70 -23.18
C ASN A 81 8.45 4.92 -21.93
N PHE A 82 9.07 4.83 -20.73
CA PHE A 82 8.38 5.02 -19.48
C PHE A 82 8.31 6.51 -19.11
N PRO A 83 7.11 7.05 -18.84
CA PRO A 83 6.99 8.37 -18.22
C PRO A 83 7.74 8.44 -16.88
N GLU A 84 8.16 9.63 -16.47
CA GLU A 84 8.99 9.85 -15.28
C GLU A 84 8.38 9.30 -13.98
N ASN A 85 7.06 9.37 -13.86
CA ASN A 85 6.31 8.91 -12.69
C ASN A 85 5.91 7.43 -12.73
N PHE A 86 6.32 6.66 -13.77
CA PHE A 86 6.01 5.23 -13.89
C PHE A 86 7.11 4.37 -13.26
N TYR A 87 6.77 3.11 -12.99
CA TYR A 87 7.70 2.12 -12.41
C TYR A 87 8.44 1.34 -13.51
N PRO A 88 9.73 1.65 -13.81
CA PRO A 88 10.44 0.98 -14.90
C PRO A 88 11.09 -0.35 -14.47
N GLY A 89 10.89 -0.80 -13.24
CA GLY A 89 11.64 -1.89 -12.62
C GLY A 89 11.56 -3.23 -13.37
N ALA A 90 12.69 -3.95 -13.41
CA ALA A 90 12.78 -5.24 -14.10
C ALA A 90 11.85 -6.34 -13.51
N TYR A 91 11.42 -6.19 -12.26
CA TYR A 91 10.45 -7.10 -11.63
C TYR A 91 9.12 -7.14 -12.39
N LEU A 92 8.72 -6.02 -13.02
CA LEU A 92 7.48 -5.95 -13.83
C LEU A 92 7.57 -6.79 -15.11
N ILE A 93 8.77 -7.03 -15.65
CA ILE A 93 8.95 -7.89 -16.83
C ILE A 93 8.45 -9.32 -16.56
N LYS A 94 8.69 -9.83 -15.36
CA LYS A 94 8.21 -11.18 -14.98
C LYS A 94 6.70 -11.22 -14.87
N ILE A 95 6.10 -10.14 -14.33
CA ILE A 95 4.64 -10.00 -14.21
C ILE A 95 4.02 -9.90 -15.60
N ALA A 96 4.56 -9.04 -16.47
CA ALA A 96 4.09 -8.88 -17.84
C ALA A 96 4.17 -10.20 -18.64
N LYS A 97 5.25 -10.99 -18.46
CA LYS A 97 5.34 -12.32 -19.06
C LYS A 97 4.25 -13.27 -18.57
N LYS A 98 3.90 -13.25 -17.29
CA LYS A 98 2.79 -14.05 -16.75
C LYS A 98 1.46 -13.64 -17.39
N ILE A 99 1.22 -12.34 -17.52
CA ILE A 99 0.02 -11.81 -18.19
C ILE A 99 -0.01 -12.28 -19.65
N LYS A 100 1.10 -12.14 -20.38
CA LYS A 100 1.19 -12.63 -21.76
C LYS A 100 0.91 -14.13 -21.86
N ASN A 101 1.48 -14.94 -20.97
CA ASN A 101 1.26 -16.39 -20.99
C ASN A 101 -0.20 -16.78 -20.69
N GLN A 102 -0.94 -15.95 -19.91
CA GLN A 102 -2.32 -16.22 -19.55
C GLN A 102 -3.35 -15.68 -20.55
N TYR A 103 -3.04 -14.57 -21.19
CA TYR A 103 -3.99 -13.81 -22.02
C TYR A 103 -3.52 -13.66 -23.49
N ASP A 104 -2.29 -14.08 -23.81
CA ASP A 104 -1.63 -13.89 -25.09
C ASP A 104 -1.71 -12.41 -25.56
N ASP A 105 -2.27 -12.11 -26.73
CA ASP A 105 -2.48 -10.76 -27.27
C ASP A 105 -3.89 -10.18 -27.00
N THR A 106 -4.75 -10.93 -26.32
CA THR A 106 -6.17 -10.58 -26.14
C THR A 106 -6.40 -9.26 -25.38
N LEU A 107 -5.41 -8.81 -24.59
CA LEU A 107 -5.50 -7.56 -23.84
C LEU A 107 -4.86 -6.36 -24.59
N GLU A 108 -4.25 -6.57 -25.77
CA GLU A 108 -3.49 -5.54 -26.49
C GLU A 108 -4.32 -4.31 -26.84
N LYS A 109 -5.55 -4.54 -27.26
CA LYS A 109 -6.47 -3.49 -27.74
C LYS A 109 -7.43 -2.96 -26.68
N LEU A 110 -7.31 -3.44 -25.43
CA LEU A 110 -8.15 -2.96 -24.35
C LEU A 110 -7.74 -1.53 -23.94
N ASP A 111 -8.74 -0.70 -23.65
CA ASP A 111 -8.50 0.53 -22.91
C ASP A 111 -7.95 0.24 -21.52
N TYR A 112 -7.48 1.27 -20.83
CA TYR A 112 -6.86 1.11 -19.52
C TYR A 112 -7.81 0.50 -18.48
N GLU A 113 -9.06 0.92 -18.44
CA GLU A 113 -10.00 0.46 -17.41
C GLU A 113 -10.30 -1.04 -17.56
N ASN A 114 -10.54 -1.50 -18.78
CA ASN A 114 -10.75 -2.91 -19.05
C ASN A 114 -9.49 -3.75 -18.83
N PHE A 115 -8.31 -3.23 -19.17
CA PHE A 115 -7.04 -3.85 -18.85
C PHE A 115 -6.87 -3.96 -17.32
N PHE A 116 -7.08 -2.86 -16.59
CA PHE A 116 -7.01 -2.82 -15.13
C PHE A 116 -7.90 -3.88 -14.49
N LEU A 117 -9.17 -3.94 -14.87
CA LEU A 117 -10.12 -4.93 -14.32
C LEU A 117 -9.65 -6.38 -14.51
N LYS A 118 -8.94 -6.68 -15.59
CA LYS A 118 -8.45 -8.03 -15.90
C LYS A 118 -7.19 -8.42 -15.11
N VAL A 119 -6.29 -7.48 -14.83
CA VAL A 119 -4.95 -7.80 -14.35
C VAL A 119 -4.62 -7.30 -12.94
N ASN A 120 -5.38 -6.36 -12.36
CA ASN A 120 -5.02 -5.71 -11.11
C ASN A 120 -4.76 -6.72 -9.97
N GLN A 121 -5.65 -7.69 -9.77
CA GLN A 121 -5.51 -8.68 -8.71
C GLN A 121 -4.29 -9.57 -8.92
N LEU A 122 -4.00 -9.96 -10.17
CA LEU A 122 -2.80 -10.73 -10.51
C LEU A 122 -1.55 -9.92 -10.18
N VAL A 123 -1.50 -8.64 -10.60
CA VAL A 123 -0.33 -7.78 -10.38
C VAL A 123 -0.08 -7.57 -8.90
N ILE A 124 -1.11 -7.21 -8.13
CA ILE A 124 -1.00 -7.02 -6.67
C ILE A 124 -0.50 -8.29 -6.00
N ASN A 125 -1.07 -9.45 -6.34
CA ASN A 125 -0.66 -10.73 -5.77
C ASN A 125 0.81 -11.05 -6.08
N GLU A 126 1.29 -10.76 -7.29
CA GLU A 126 2.68 -11.00 -7.66
C GLU A 126 3.64 -10.08 -6.88
N ILE A 127 3.30 -8.82 -6.71
CA ILE A 127 4.09 -7.90 -5.88
C ILE A 127 4.09 -8.36 -4.41
N LEU A 128 2.93 -8.71 -3.85
CA LEU A 128 2.84 -9.22 -2.49
C LEU A 128 3.65 -10.50 -2.28
N ASN A 129 3.70 -11.38 -3.29
CA ASN A 129 4.55 -12.58 -3.23
C ASN A 129 6.04 -12.23 -3.19
N LEU A 130 6.48 -11.18 -3.90
CA LEU A 130 7.84 -10.66 -3.80
C LEU A 130 8.12 -10.13 -2.39
N ILE A 131 7.23 -9.28 -1.86
CA ILE A 131 7.35 -8.71 -0.51
C ILE A 131 7.41 -9.82 0.55
N LYS A 132 6.50 -10.80 0.50
CA LYS A 132 6.50 -11.94 1.43
C LYS A 132 7.80 -12.73 1.37
N LYS A 133 8.31 -12.96 0.16
CA LYS A 133 9.60 -13.64 -0.03
C LYS A 133 10.76 -12.83 0.55
N ASP A 134 10.79 -11.53 0.36
CA ASP A 134 11.83 -10.66 0.92
C ASP A 134 11.79 -10.67 2.45
N LEU A 135 10.60 -10.59 3.05
CA LEU A 135 10.42 -10.71 4.50
C LEU A 135 10.91 -12.06 5.03
N LEU A 136 10.53 -13.17 4.38
CA LEU A 136 10.99 -14.51 4.76
C LEU A 136 12.51 -14.64 4.67
N ASN A 137 13.15 -14.05 3.65
CA ASN A 137 14.60 -14.03 3.52
C ASN A 137 15.29 -13.28 4.68
N LEU A 138 14.60 -12.31 5.29
CA LEU A 138 15.05 -11.60 6.50
C LEU A 138 14.70 -12.36 7.80
N GLY A 139 14.01 -13.50 7.72
CA GLY A 139 13.52 -14.24 8.87
C GLY A 139 12.33 -13.58 9.57
N VAL A 140 11.60 -12.71 8.85
CA VAL A 140 10.41 -11.99 9.32
C VAL A 140 9.16 -12.64 8.78
N GLU A 141 8.27 -13.08 9.65
CA GLU A 141 6.96 -13.65 9.29
C GLU A 141 5.85 -12.75 9.83
N MET A 142 4.88 -12.43 8.98
CA MET A 142 3.66 -11.71 9.36
C MET A 142 2.53 -12.69 9.62
N ASP A 143 1.77 -12.45 10.68
CA ASP A 143 0.62 -13.29 11.03
C ASP A 143 -0.62 -12.91 10.19
N ILE A 144 -0.77 -11.62 9.86
CA ILE A 144 -1.92 -11.07 9.11
C ILE A 144 -1.44 -10.11 8.03
N PHE A 145 -2.12 -10.15 6.86
CA PHE A 145 -2.02 -9.17 5.79
C PHE A 145 -3.41 -8.53 5.60
N SER A 146 -3.56 -7.27 6.03
CA SER A 146 -4.83 -6.53 5.97
C SER A 146 -4.89 -5.67 4.71
N SER A 147 -5.86 -5.92 3.84
CA SER A 147 -6.09 -5.17 2.60
C SER A 147 -6.99 -3.97 2.86
N GLU A 148 -6.54 -2.78 2.50
CA GLU A 148 -7.33 -1.54 2.54
C GLU A 148 -8.59 -1.66 1.69
N LYS A 149 -8.47 -2.19 0.47
CA LYS A 149 -9.60 -2.45 -0.41
C LYS A 149 -10.65 -3.32 0.27
N SER A 150 -10.23 -4.40 0.94
CA SER A 150 -11.15 -5.29 1.67
C SER A 150 -11.83 -4.59 2.86
N ILE A 151 -11.15 -3.67 3.54
CA ILE A 151 -11.71 -2.87 4.63
C ILE A 151 -12.81 -1.96 4.09
N ILE A 152 -12.55 -1.29 2.97
CA ILE A 152 -13.51 -0.41 2.30
C ILE A 152 -14.74 -1.21 1.83
N GLU A 153 -14.54 -2.32 1.11
CA GLU A 153 -15.61 -3.17 0.59
C GLU A 153 -16.52 -3.76 1.68
N LYS A 154 -15.98 -4.00 2.87
CA LYS A 154 -16.76 -4.45 4.05
C LYS A 154 -17.53 -3.33 4.75
N GLY A 155 -17.45 -2.09 4.26
CA GLY A 155 -18.15 -0.93 4.82
C GLY A 155 -17.59 -0.45 6.17
N PHE A 156 -16.37 -0.81 6.54
CA PHE A 156 -15.75 -0.32 7.77
C PHE A 156 -15.47 1.19 7.70
N LEU A 157 -15.10 1.70 6.52
CA LEU A 157 -14.87 3.12 6.30
C LEU A 157 -16.12 3.95 6.63
N ASP A 158 -17.29 3.53 6.10
CA ASP A 158 -18.57 4.22 6.34
C ASP A 158 -18.94 4.22 7.83
N LYS A 159 -18.70 3.09 8.51
CA LYS A 159 -18.95 3.01 9.96
C LYS A 159 -18.08 3.99 10.74
N VAL A 160 -16.79 4.06 10.43
CA VAL A 160 -15.87 4.99 11.10
C VAL A 160 -16.24 6.42 10.80
N LEU A 161 -16.53 6.78 9.55
CA LEU A 161 -16.96 8.12 9.16
C LEU A 161 -18.24 8.55 9.90
N ASN A 162 -19.21 7.66 10.06
CA ASN A 162 -20.43 7.95 10.82
C ASN A 162 -20.11 8.20 12.31
N ILE A 163 -19.28 7.39 12.94
CA ILE A 163 -18.83 7.59 14.32
C ILE A 163 -18.13 8.96 14.47
N LEU A 164 -17.25 9.31 13.53
CA LEU A 164 -16.54 10.59 13.56
C LEU A 164 -17.48 11.79 13.37
N LYS A 165 -18.50 11.66 12.49
CA LYS A 165 -19.55 12.67 12.28
C LYS A 165 -20.37 12.86 13.54
N ASP A 166 -20.86 11.79 14.15
CA ASP A 166 -21.70 11.82 15.36
C ASP A 166 -20.95 12.48 16.53
N ASN A 167 -19.64 12.26 16.62
CA ASN A 167 -18.77 12.87 17.62
C ASN A 167 -18.25 14.27 17.21
N LYS A 168 -18.65 14.82 16.06
CA LYS A 168 -18.23 16.14 15.54
C LYS A 168 -16.71 16.26 15.38
N LEU A 169 -16.05 15.14 15.09
CA LEU A 169 -14.59 15.03 14.92
C LEU A 169 -14.12 15.27 13.49
N ILE A 170 -15.05 15.35 12.53
CA ILE A 170 -14.75 15.68 11.13
C ILE A 170 -15.54 16.90 10.67
N TYR A 171 -14.97 17.64 9.72
CA TYR A 171 -15.56 18.84 9.13
C TYR A 171 -15.02 19.07 7.71
N GLU A 172 -15.73 19.86 6.90
CA GLU A 172 -15.22 20.32 5.62
C GLU A 172 -14.28 21.52 5.83
N GLY A 173 -13.08 21.43 5.27
CA GLY A 173 -12.06 22.46 5.38
C GLY A 173 -11.03 22.39 4.27
N ILE A 174 -10.11 23.36 4.26
CA ILE A 174 -9.00 23.43 3.30
C ILE A 174 -7.71 23.28 4.10
N LEU A 175 -6.87 22.29 3.75
CA LEU A 175 -5.55 22.15 4.34
C LEU A 175 -4.64 23.29 3.91
N GLU A 176 -3.80 23.76 4.82
CA GLU A 176 -2.73 24.71 4.49
C GLU A 176 -1.66 24.02 3.61
N LYS A 177 -0.99 24.83 2.77
CA LYS A 177 0.13 24.36 1.95
C LYS A 177 1.20 23.71 2.85
N PRO A 178 1.69 22.49 2.55
CA PRO A 178 2.72 21.84 3.35
C PRO A 178 3.97 22.69 3.48
N LYS A 179 4.45 22.91 4.70
CA LYS A 179 5.68 23.66 4.96
C LYS A 179 6.90 22.90 4.40
N GLY A 180 7.76 23.58 3.66
CA GLY A 180 9.06 23.04 3.19
C GLY A 180 9.09 22.46 1.77
N LYS A 181 8.00 22.48 1.02
CA LYS A 181 7.98 22.18 -0.41
C LYS A 181 7.72 23.47 -1.19
N ALA A 182 8.79 24.17 -1.56
CA ALA A 182 8.71 25.52 -2.14
C ALA A 182 8.04 25.57 -3.52
N ASP A 183 8.07 24.49 -4.29
CA ASP A 183 7.65 24.46 -5.70
C ASP A 183 6.74 23.28 -6.04
N LEU A 184 5.61 23.15 -5.34
CA LEU A 184 4.49 22.38 -5.87
C LEU A 184 3.59 23.35 -6.62
N ASP A 185 3.85 23.57 -7.91
CA ASP A 185 2.95 24.28 -8.85
C ASP A 185 1.57 23.62 -8.96
N GLU A 186 1.38 22.45 -8.35
CA GLU A 186 0.15 21.66 -8.37
C GLU A 186 -0.68 21.71 -7.08
N TRP A 187 -0.26 22.51 -6.05
CA TRP A 187 -1.10 22.60 -4.86
C TRP A 187 -2.24 23.60 -5.08
N GLU A 188 -3.46 23.07 -5.18
CA GLU A 188 -4.67 23.86 -5.23
C GLU A 188 -5.45 23.76 -3.90
N PRO A 189 -5.92 24.90 -3.33
CA PRO A 189 -6.79 24.88 -2.18
C PRO A 189 -8.16 24.30 -2.57
N ARG A 190 -8.45 23.10 -2.10
CA ARG A 190 -9.74 22.44 -2.34
C ARG A 190 -10.40 22.06 -1.02
N PRO A 191 -11.73 22.24 -0.89
CA PRO A 191 -12.47 21.70 0.24
C PRO A 191 -12.37 20.18 0.29
N GLN A 192 -12.09 19.66 1.47
CA GLN A 192 -12.01 18.23 1.71
C GLN A 192 -12.45 17.92 3.14
N LEU A 193 -12.81 16.66 3.40
CA LEU A 193 -13.19 16.22 4.73
C LEU A 193 -11.94 16.13 5.60
N LEU A 194 -11.90 16.87 6.70
CA LEU A 194 -10.78 16.92 7.63
C LEU A 194 -11.16 16.29 8.97
N PHE A 195 -10.20 15.52 9.53
CA PHE A 195 -10.28 14.98 10.88
C PHE A 195 -9.57 15.94 11.86
N LYS A 196 -10.22 16.25 12.97
CA LYS A 196 -9.68 17.12 14.04
C LYS A 196 -8.59 16.43 14.84
N SER A 197 -7.53 15.98 14.17
CA SER A 197 -6.42 15.26 14.80
C SER A 197 -5.61 16.14 15.75
N SER A 198 -5.67 17.47 15.59
CA SER A 198 -5.09 18.44 16.53
C SER A 198 -5.64 18.31 17.95
N LEU A 199 -6.89 17.85 18.13
CA LEU A 199 -7.46 17.56 19.45
C LEU A 199 -6.79 16.36 20.16
N PHE A 200 -6.04 15.56 19.41
CA PHE A 200 -5.38 14.34 19.87
C PHE A 200 -3.85 14.43 19.86
N GLY A 201 -3.31 15.65 19.67
CA GLY A 201 -1.87 15.91 19.78
C GLY A 201 -1.11 16.08 18.47
N ASP A 202 -1.78 16.07 17.32
CA ASP A 202 -1.17 16.45 16.05
C ASP A 202 -0.95 17.97 15.95
N ASP A 203 0.04 18.38 15.15
CA ASP A 203 0.33 19.81 14.90
C ASP A 203 -0.74 20.49 14.05
N SER A 204 -1.49 19.71 13.26
CA SER A 204 -2.58 20.20 12.39
C SER A 204 -3.56 19.09 12.07
N ASP A 205 -4.80 19.47 11.70
CA ASP A 205 -5.82 18.52 11.28
C ASP A 205 -5.43 17.80 9.98
N ARG A 206 -5.96 16.58 9.77
CA ARG A 206 -5.61 15.69 8.66
C ARG A 206 -6.80 15.49 7.71
N ALA A 207 -6.49 15.24 6.41
CA ALA A 207 -7.47 14.81 5.41
C ALA A 207 -7.48 13.30 5.25
#